data_1d76a2fa4eb1045b40edc159dab5eede
#
_entry.id   1d76a2fa4eb1045b40edc159dab5eede
#
_cell.length_a   1.000
_cell.length_b   1.000
_cell.length_c   1.000
_cell.angle_alpha   90.00
_cell.angle_beta   90.00
_cell.angle_gamma   90.00
#
_symmetry.space_group_name_H-M   'P 1'
#
loop_
_entity.id
_entity.type
_entity.pdbx_description
1 polymer ?
#
loop_
_entity_poly.entity_id
_entity_poly.type
_entity_poly.pdbx_seq_one_letter_code
_entity_poly.pdbx_strand_id
1 'polypeptide(L)'
;MSNPDFRTVNSLYEEFIKDNDPDTTLMHFNDKTIKLYELKEMVCHYARHLAILGVKAGDCVGYTTPSCPENFYLLLAISRIGAIAVPLFHMIPDTIKAETFKRSGACIVVTTSIQYISLNECSVKANPEYKIITIDACSEAEYDLTRPVDDVSDFEYHGEEITPSSPLMKASSSGTTGIPKSVIFTQSNIASEILASKNLIPPYAMKGNGKFSCSIAFPLSTTGIVTNLGLLFGGVCLNFSSDVSPLKYLQILSKWKSDIIGAPPSYFEAILSLPSIDSYDLSNVKTLTSGMDFLSPSLVARIKDRFGNLNGYANGYGLTETTNVVMMCKADSEEELKNPANVMKLIENCGNIIDVRDENGAQVPVGSEGELYIKGLNVVNGYPDNPSETEKCFVDGWFKTGDVVRNEGNNTVTLLGRKKYLIKRGGKSISPIVVQDTINTLDGVKDSAVVGVPHHLYGEMVVAFIVKNEGSDINLRDIMRHFRSSLPSYMVPDQIAFIDKIPKNPGVGKVDYESLKKLAEAEYLDIEAEEK
;
A
#
# COMPACT_ATOMS: atom_id res chain seq x y z
N MET A 1 -18.15 -21.83 -14.53
CA MET A 1 -17.45 -20.65 -13.98
C MET A 1 -17.82 -19.50 -14.88
N SER A 2 -18.62 -18.55 -14.40
CA SER A 2 -18.93 -17.33 -15.12
C SER A 2 -17.61 -16.60 -15.36
N ASN A 3 -17.38 -16.26 -16.64
CA ASN A 3 -16.26 -15.41 -17.05
C ASN A 3 -16.20 -14.20 -16.08
N PRO A 4 -15.07 -13.90 -15.44
CA PRO A 4 -14.98 -12.66 -14.67
C PRO A 4 -15.25 -11.54 -15.65
N ASP A 5 -16.35 -10.80 -15.42
CA ASP A 5 -16.74 -9.68 -16.28
C ASP A 5 -15.56 -8.72 -16.36
N PHE A 6 -14.99 -8.57 -17.54
CA PHE A 6 -14.00 -7.54 -17.85
C PHE A 6 -14.68 -6.18 -17.67
N ARG A 7 -14.60 -5.60 -16.47
CA ARG A 7 -15.28 -4.37 -16.10
C ARG A 7 -14.35 -3.17 -16.24
N THR A 8 -14.93 -2.01 -16.41
CA THR A 8 -14.24 -0.72 -16.32
C THR A 8 -14.53 -0.07 -14.97
N VAL A 9 -13.69 0.87 -14.54
CA VAL A 9 -13.96 1.71 -13.37
C VAL A 9 -15.26 2.51 -13.57
N ASN A 10 -15.50 2.97 -14.79
CA ASN A 10 -16.73 3.69 -15.13
C ASN A 10 -17.98 2.82 -14.91
N SER A 11 -17.96 1.54 -15.34
CA SER A 11 -19.11 0.65 -15.11
C SER A 11 -19.38 0.39 -13.63
N LEU A 12 -18.33 0.27 -12.81
CA LEU A 12 -18.46 0.12 -11.35
C LEU A 12 -18.98 1.40 -10.69
N TYR A 13 -18.53 2.56 -11.16
CA TYR A 13 -18.99 3.86 -10.68
C TYR A 13 -20.47 4.09 -10.98
N GLU A 14 -20.92 3.84 -12.23
CA GLU A 14 -22.33 3.99 -12.63
C GLU A 14 -23.24 3.04 -11.83
N GLU A 15 -22.83 1.78 -11.64
CA GLU A 15 -23.55 0.84 -10.78
C GLU A 15 -23.64 1.36 -9.33
N PHE A 16 -22.53 1.84 -8.78
CA PHE A 16 -22.50 2.40 -7.43
C PHE A 16 -23.43 3.60 -7.26
N ILE A 17 -23.45 4.53 -8.21
CA ILE A 17 -24.36 5.69 -8.19
C ILE A 17 -25.82 5.26 -8.27
N LYS A 18 -26.12 4.27 -9.14
CA LYS A 18 -27.50 3.80 -9.36
C LYS A 18 -28.06 3.03 -8.17
N ASP A 19 -27.23 2.23 -7.50
CA ASP A 19 -27.67 1.29 -6.47
C ASP A 19 -27.74 1.90 -5.06
N ASN A 20 -27.29 3.16 -4.89
CA ASN A 20 -27.26 3.80 -3.59
C ASN A 20 -28.09 5.11 -3.54
N ASP A 21 -28.62 5.42 -2.35
CA ASP A 21 -29.34 6.66 -2.08
C ASP A 21 -28.39 7.86 -2.25
N PRO A 22 -28.79 8.91 -3.03
CA PRO A 22 -28.00 10.13 -3.18
C PRO A 22 -27.58 10.79 -1.87
N ASP A 23 -28.36 10.65 -0.80
CA ASP A 23 -28.07 11.17 0.52
C ASP A 23 -27.12 10.29 1.37
N THR A 24 -26.66 9.17 0.81
CA THR A 24 -25.69 8.29 1.49
C THR A 24 -24.41 9.05 1.83
N THR A 25 -24.02 9.03 3.10
CA THR A 25 -22.74 9.58 3.56
C THR A 25 -21.59 8.70 3.11
N LEU A 26 -20.67 9.25 2.31
CA LEU A 26 -19.52 8.55 1.75
C LEU A 26 -18.23 8.81 2.52
N MET A 27 -18.04 10.05 2.95
CA MET A 27 -16.76 10.47 3.53
C MET A 27 -16.97 11.50 4.63
N HIS A 28 -16.11 11.45 5.63
CA HIS A 28 -15.86 12.55 6.55
C HIS A 28 -14.43 13.05 6.35
N PHE A 29 -14.29 14.26 5.86
CA PHE A 29 -13.00 14.89 5.65
C PHE A 29 -12.87 16.09 6.60
N ASN A 30 -11.96 15.99 7.58
CA ASN A 30 -11.86 16.95 8.69
C ASN A 30 -13.22 17.10 9.40
N ASP A 31 -13.89 18.26 9.23
CA ASP A 31 -15.18 18.57 9.82
C ASP A 31 -16.35 18.50 8.83
N LYS A 32 -16.07 18.18 7.55
CA LYS A 32 -17.06 18.11 6.48
C LYS A 32 -17.56 16.69 6.29
N THR A 33 -18.84 16.56 6.00
CA THR A 33 -19.48 15.32 5.56
C THR A 33 -19.76 15.44 4.07
N ILE A 34 -19.40 14.41 3.29
CA ILE A 34 -19.57 14.37 1.84
C ILE A 34 -20.52 13.23 1.51
N LYS A 35 -21.55 13.55 0.75
CA LYS A 35 -22.61 12.64 0.33
C LYS A 35 -22.41 12.16 -1.10
N LEU A 36 -23.16 11.13 -1.51
CA LEU A 36 -23.08 10.53 -2.83
C LEU A 36 -23.43 11.51 -3.95
N TYR A 37 -24.47 12.34 -3.77
CA TYR A 37 -24.83 13.35 -4.76
C TYR A 37 -23.71 14.37 -4.98
N GLU A 38 -22.98 14.78 -3.92
CA GLU A 38 -21.84 15.70 -4.02
C GLU A 38 -20.68 15.06 -4.78
N LEU A 39 -20.40 13.75 -4.52
CA LEU A 39 -19.40 13.02 -5.30
C LEU A 39 -19.75 13.04 -6.80
N LYS A 40 -21.02 12.75 -7.15
CA LYS A 40 -21.49 12.75 -8.54
C LYS A 40 -21.31 14.12 -9.20
N GLU A 41 -21.77 15.17 -8.55
CA GLU A 41 -21.66 16.56 -9.04
C GLU A 41 -20.20 16.96 -9.25
N MET A 42 -19.33 16.68 -8.27
CA MET A 42 -17.91 17.04 -8.35
C MET A 42 -17.16 16.25 -9.40
N VAL A 43 -17.48 14.98 -9.60
CA VAL A 43 -16.89 14.18 -10.71
C VAL A 43 -17.28 14.77 -12.07
N CYS A 44 -18.55 15.15 -12.27
CA CYS A 44 -18.99 15.82 -13.50
C CYS A 44 -18.32 17.19 -13.67
N HIS A 45 -18.24 17.98 -12.60
CA HIS A 45 -17.57 19.28 -12.59
C HIS A 45 -16.09 19.17 -13.03
N TYR A 46 -15.34 18.26 -12.44
CA TYR A 46 -13.93 18.04 -12.78
C TYR A 46 -13.76 17.51 -14.21
N ALA A 47 -14.62 16.61 -14.65
CA ALA A 47 -14.58 16.10 -16.02
C ALA A 47 -14.82 17.20 -17.05
N ARG A 48 -15.76 18.13 -16.80
CA ARG A 48 -16.01 19.29 -17.67
C ARG A 48 -14.81 20.24 -17.70
N HIS A 49 -14.21 20.55 -16.56
CA HIS A 49 -13.00 21.36 -16.52
C HIS A 49 -11.86 20.77 -17.34
N LEU A 50 -11.58 19.49 -17.16
CA LEU A 50 -10.54 18.80 -17.93
C LEU A 50 -10.84 18.81 -19.43
N ALA A 51 -12.10 18.59 -19.83
CA ALA A 51 -12.53 18.66 -21.23
C ALA A 51 -12.41 20.07 -21.83
N ILE A 52 -12.80 21.13 -21.10
CA ILE A 52 -12.63 22.55 -21.49
C ILE A 52 -11.15 22.88 -21.68
N LEU A 53 -10.27 22.31 -20.86
CA LEU A 53 -8.82 22.48 -20.97
C LEU A 53 -8.21 21.65 -22.10
N GLY A 54 -9.01 20.88 -22.84
CA GLY A 54 -8.62 20.13 -24.01
C GLY A 54 -8.13 18.71 -23.76
N VAL A 55 -8.31 18.18 -22.53
CA VAL A 55 -7.95 16.78 -22.20
C VAL A 55 -8.81 15.79 -22.97
N LYS A 56 -8.19 14.80 -23.58
CA LYS A 56 -8.82 13.75 -24.39
C LYS A 56 -8.43 12.36 -23.88
N ALA A 57 -9.09 11.35 -24.42
CA ALA A 57 -8.70 9.96 -24.19
C ALA A 57 -7.22 9.72 -24.52
N GLY A 58 -6.53 9.02 -23.65
CA GLY A 58 -5.10 8.73 -23.76
C GLY A 58 -4.16 9.84 -23.24
N ASP A 59 -4.64 11.07 -23.01
CA ASP A 59 -3.82 12.13 -22.43
C ASP A 59 -3.48 11.84 -20.98
N CYS A 60 -2.25 12.23 -20.55
CA CYS A 60 -1.83 12.07 -19.17
C CYS A 60 -2.15 13.30 -18.34
N VAL A 61 -2.87 13.11 -17.23
CA VAL A 61 -3.19 14.14 -16.23
C VAL A 61 -2.44 13.83 -14.95
N GLY A 62 -1.41 14.62 -14.64
CA GLY A 62 -0.68 14.56 -13.40
C GLY A 62 -1.48 15.15 -12.24
N TYR A 63 -1.34 14.61 -11.03
CA TYR A 63 -1.78 15.32 -9.84
C TYR A 63 -0.91 15.03 -8.62
N THR A 64 -0.76 16.06 -7.78
CA THR A 64 0.00 16.01 -6.54
C THR A 64 -0.70 16.88 -5.50
N THR A 65 -1.52 16.25 -4.68
CA THR A 65 -2.37 16.89 -3.68
C THR A 65 -2.23 16.13 -2.35
N PRO A 66 -2.41 16.75 -1.20
CA PRO A 66 -2.62 16.02 0.06
C PRO A 66 -3.79 15.03 -0.07
N SER A 67 -3.96 14.17 0.91
CA SER A 67 -5.17 13.33 0.98
C SER A 67 -6.40 14.22 1.16
N CYS A 68 -7.26 14.28 0.13
CA CYS A 68 -8.46 15.09 0.09
C CYS A 68 -9.52 14.42 -0.79
N PRO A 69 -10.80 14.78 -0.68
CA PRO A 69 -11.88 14.23 -1.51
C PRO A 69 -11.65 14.43 -3.01
N GLU A 70 -10.99 15.52 -3.38
CA GLU A 70 -10.66 15.89 -4.76
C GLU A 70 -9.83 14.82 -5.46
N ASN A 71 -9.06 14.00 -4.73
CA ASN A 71 -8.34 12.87 -5.31
C ASN A 71 -9.31 11.86 -5.95
N PHE A 72 -10.45 11.57 -5.29
CA PHE A 72 -11.49 10.70 -5.83
C PHE A 72 -12.20 11.34 -7.03
N TYR A 73 -12.52 12.63 -6.94
CA TYR A 73 -13.15 13.37 -8.03
C TYR A 73 -12.28 13.39 -9.28
N LEU A 74 -10.96 13.66 -9.13
CA LEU A 74 -10.00 13.67 -10.21
C LEU A 74 -9.86 12.30 -10.86
N LEU A 75 -9.63 11.24 -10.09
CA LEU A 75 -9.45 9.91 -10.64
C LEU A 75 -10.68 9.43 -11.42
N LEU A 76 -11.88 9.64 -10.87
CA LEU A 76 -13.13 9.28 -11.52
C LEU A 76 -13.41 10.14 -12.75
N ALA A 77 -13.14 11.45 -12.70
CA ALA A 77 -13.27 12.37 -13.84
C ALA A 77 -12.30 11.97 -14.98
N ILE A 78 -11.04 11.69 -14.66
CA ILE A 78 -10.03 11.21 -15.61
C ILE A 78 -10.48 9.89 -16.25
N SER A 79 -11.02 8.96 -15.44
CA SER A 79 -11.57 7.70 -15.94
C SER A 79 -12.71 7.92 -16.92
N ARG A 80 -13.64 8.85 -16.65
CA ARG A 80 -14.79 9.15 -17.52
C ARG A 80 -14.38 9.74 -18.89
N ILE A 81 -13.28 10.47 -18.94
CA ILE A 81 -12.72 11.03 -20.18
C ILE A 81 -11.91 9.97 -20.97
N GLY A 82 -11.49 8.89 -20.33
CA GLY A 82 -10.55 7.93 -20.90
C GLY A 82 -9.09 8.43 -20.87
N ALA A 83 -8.80 9.46 -20.08
CA ALA A 83 -7.44 9.95 -19.85
C ALA A 83 -6.69 9.07 -18.84
N ILE A 84 -5.41 9.37 -18.63
CA ILE A 84 -4.49 8.57 -17.81
C ILE A 84 -4.04 9.39 -16.60
N ALA A 85 -4.40 8.97 -15.41
CA ALA A 85 -3.97 9.57 -14.16
C ALA A 85 -2.47 9.31 -13.88
N VAL A 86 -1.75 10.34 -13.42
CA VAL A 86 -0.36 10.22 -12.95
C VAL A 86 -0.28 10.77 -11.53
N PRO A 87 -0.67 9.98 -10.51
CA PRO A 87 -0.64 10.42 -9.13
C PRO A 87 0.79 10.44 -8.58
N LEU A 88 1.16 11.52 -7.90
CA LEU A 88 2.43 11.62 -7.17
C LEU A 88 2.18 12.07 -5.73
N PHE A 89 2.86 11.41 -4.81
CA PHE A 89 2.79 11.77 -3.39
C PHE A 89 3.23 13.22 -3.18
N HIS A 90 2.39 14.01 -2.54
CA HIS A 90 2.56 15.46 -2.41
C HIS A 90 3.83 15.90 -1.66
N MET A 91 4.39 15.02 -0.79
CA MET A 91 5.62 15.31 -0.04
C MET A 91 6.93 14.99 -0.81
N ILE A 92 6.85 14.47 -2.03
CA ILE A 92 8.03 14.29 -2.87
C ILE A 92 8.56 15.70 -3.25
N PRO A 93 9.89 15.92 -3.30
CA PRO A 93 10.45 17.20 -3.72
C PRO A 93 9.94 17.66 -5.11
N ASP A 94 9.60 18.95 -5.24
CA ASP A 94 8.96 19.48 -6.45
C ASP A 94 9.83 19.35 -7.70
N THR A 95 11.17 19.34 -7.56
CA THR A 95 12.10 19.05 -8.66
C THR A 95 11.91 17.62 -9.22
N ILE A 96 11.67 16.65 -8.35
CA ILE A 96 11.42 15.25 -8.74
C ILE A 96 10.02 15.14 -9.36
N LYS A 97 9.02 15.83 -8.80
CA LYS A 97 7.66 15.86 -9.35
C LYS A 97 7.65 16.41 -10.76
N ALA A 98 8.28 17.59 -10.97
CA ALA A 98 8.36 18.25 -12.29
C ALA A 98 8.96 17.33 -13.35
N GLU A 99 10.08 16.67 -13.03
CA GLU A 99 10.73 15.74 -13.95
C GLU A 99 9.87 14.50 -14.22
N THR A 100 9.19 13.97 -13.19
CA THR A 100 8.32 12.79 -13.32
C THR A 100 7.10 13.10 -14.19
N PHE A 101 6.44 14.24 -13.98
CA PHE A 101 5.32 14.67 -14.84
C PHE A 101 5.73 14.88 -16.29
N LYS A 102 6.89 15.49 -16.51
CA LYS A 102 7.46 15.64 -17.85
C LYS A 102 7.68 14.28 -18.53
N ARG A 103 8.34 13.33 -17.85
CA ARG A 103 8.60 11.98 -18.40
C ARG A 103 7.31 11.20 -18.64
N SER A 104 6.28 11.41 -17.82
CA SER A 104 4.99 10.75 -18.01
C SER A 104 4.22 11.26 -19.22
N GLY A 105 4.62 12.39 -19.81
CA GLY A 105 3.90 13.07 -20.89
C GLY A 105 2.63 13.75 -20.39
N ALA A 106 2.61 14.24 -19.15
CA ALA A 106 1.45 14.95 -18.62
C ALA A 106 1.17 16.22 -19.45
N CYS A 107 -0.08 16.42 -19.87
CA CYS A 107 -0.53 17.66 -20.52
C CYS A 107 -1.04 18.69 -19.51
N ILE A 108 -1.56 18.22 -18.39
CA ILE A 108 -2.01 19.04 -17.26
C ILE A 108 -1.47 18.42 -15.97
N VAL A 109 -1.12 19.27 -15.01
CA VAL A 109 -0.76 18.88 -13.65
C VAL A 109 -1.65 19.64 -12.67
N VAL A 110 -2.34 18.89 -11.81
CA VAL A 110 -3.25 19.40 -10.77
C VAL A 110 -2.55 19.40 -9.43
N THR A 111 -2.59 20.53 -8.72
CA THR A 111 -1.98 20.69 -7.39
C THR A 111 -2.86 21.58 -6.49
N THR A 112 -2.36 21.96 -5.33
CA THR A 112 -2.99 22.95 -4.44
C THR A 112 -2.38 24.33 -4.64
N SER A 113 -3.11 25.39 -4.26
CA SER A 113 -2.59 26.77 -4.26
C SER A 113 -1.29 26.89 -3.45
N ILE A 114 -1.19 26.17 -2.33
CA ILE A 114 0.01 26.16 -1.46
C ILE A 114 1.25 25.64 -2.20
N GLN A 115 1.09 24.60 -3.04
CA GLN A 115 2.21 23.97 -3.75
C GLN A 115 2.46 24.59 -5.14
N TYR A 116 1.52 25.39 -5.65
CA TYR A 116 1.54 25.91 -7.01
C TYR A 116 2.85 26.64 -7.33
N ILE A 117 3.22 27.63 -6.52
CA ILE A 117 4.38 28.52 -6.79
C ILE A 117 5.67 27.70 -6.90
N SER A 118 5.98 26.87 -5.91
CA SER A 118 7.20 26.06 -5.87
C SER A 118 7.24 25.03 -7.01
N LEU A 119 6.13 24.36 -7.28
CA LEU A 119 6.06 23.38 -8.37
C LEU A 119 6.18 24.07 -9.73
N ASN A 120 5.55 25.24 -9.92
CA ASN A 120 5.62 26.00 -11.16
C ASN A 120 7.06 26.49 -11.45
N GLU A 121 7.76 27.01 -10.44
CA GLU A 121 9.16 27.42 -10.58
C GLU A 121 10.07 26.23 -10.97
N CYS A 122 9.86 25.06 -10.37
CA CYS A 122 10.59 23.85 -10.73
C CYS A 122 10.25 23.39 -12.15
N SER A 123 9.00 23.49 -12.56
CA SER A 123 8.49 23.08 -13.86
C SER A 123 9.02 23.97 -14.98
N VAL A 124 9.06 25.28 -14.78
CA VAL A 124 9.66 26.22 -15.75
C VAL A 124 11.15 25.91 -15.98
N LYS A 125 11.90 25.58 -14.93
CA LYS A 125 13.32 25.18 -15.05
C LYS A 125 13.49 23.86 -15.82
N ALA A 126 12.55 22.91 -15.65
CA ALA A 126 12.54 21.65 -16.38
C ALA A 126 12.05 21.81 -17.84
N ASN A 127 11.56 22.98 -18.22
CA ASN A 127 10.97 23.31 -19.53
C ASN A 127 9.85 22.33 -19.94
N PRO A 128 8.79 22.15 -19.11
CA PRO A 128 7.70 21.22 -19.41
C PRO A 128 6.71 21.81 -20.42
N GLU A 129 6.05 20.95 -21.14
CA GLU A 129 4.96 21.30 -22.06
C GLU A 129 3.56 21.26 -21.39
N TYR A 130 3.47 20.96 -20.08
CA TYR A 130 2.21 20.86 -19.36
C TYR A 130 1.80 22.15 -18.66
N LYS A 131 0.49 22.34 -18.49
CA LYS A 131 -0.09 23.42 -17.68
C LYS A 131 -0.27 22.97 -16.24
N ILE A 132 -0.02 23.86 -15.28
CA ILE A 132 -0.30 23.62 -13.86
C ILE A 132 -1.59 24.36 -13.49
N ILE A 133 -2.53 23.61 -12.88
CA ILE A 133 -3.82 24.14 -12.39
C ILE A 133 -4.00 23.74 -10.93
N THR A 134 -4.91 24.39 -10.23
CA THR A 134 -5.15 24.14 -8.80
C THR A 134 -6.56 23.59 -8.53
N ILE A 135 -6.68 22.77 -7.47
CA ILE A 135 -7.98 22.27 -6.98
C ILE A 135 -8.76 23.33 -6.19
N ASP A 136 -8.06 24.34 -5.68
CA ASP A 136 -8.55 25.44 -4.85
C ASP A 136 -8.25 26.78 -5.53
N ALA A 137 -8.94 27.83 -5.12
CA ALA A 137 -8.76 29.15 -5.69
C ALA A 137 -7.33 29.65 -5.49
N CYS A 138 -6.69 30.08 -6.59
CA CYS A 138 -5.30 30.53 -6.61
C CYS A 138 -5.14 31.69 -7.58
N SER A 139 -4.79 32.87 -7.07
CA SER A 139 -4.62 34.08 -7.88
C SER A 139 -3.42 34.02 -8.82
N GLU A 140 -2.42 33.23 -8.47
CA GLU A 140 -1.18 33.04 -9.23
C GLU A 140 -1.32 32.01 -10.35
N ALA A 141 -2.33 31.13 -10.29
CA ALA A 141 -2.59 30.11 -11.29
C ALA A 141 -3.45 30.68 -12.44
N GLU A 142 -3.11 30.31 -13.68
CA GLU A 142 -3.92 30.67 -14.85
C GLU A 142 -5.33 30.08 -14.79
N TYR A 143 -5.48 28.94 -14.11
CA TYR A 143 -6.73 28.20 -14.01
C TYR A 143 -6.83 27.43 -12.69
N ASP A 144 -8.02 27.41 -12.12
CA ASP A 144 -8.36 26.60 -10.96
C ASP A 144 -9.71 25.89 -11.17
N LEU A 145 -9.88 24.77 -10.46
CA LEU A 145 -11.07 23.91 -10.58
C LEU A 145 -12.27 24.40 -9.75
N THR A 146 -12.16 25.56 -9.10
CA THR A 146 -13.30 26.16 -8.36
C THR A 146 -14.17 27.07 -9.25
N ARG A 147 -13.74 27.35 -10.48
CA ARG A 147 -14.49 28.17 -11.44
C ARG A 147 -15.83 27.55 -11.75
N PRO A 148 -16.90 28.34 -11.90
CA PRO A 148 -18.18 27.80 -12.27
C PRO A 148 -18.15 27.24 -13.69
N VAL A 149 -18.81 26.09 -13.90
CA VAL A 149 -19.08 25.52 -15.21
C VAL A 149 -20.58 25.29 -15.35
N ASP A 150 -21.08 25.45 -16.57
CA ASP A 150 -22.50 25.25 -16.85
C ASP A 150 -22.86 23.77 -16.74
N ASP A 151 -24.02 23.49 -16.15
CA ASP A 151 -24.65 22.17 -16.04
C ASP A 151 -23.71 21.03 -15.54
N VAL A 152 -23.61 20.86 -14.24
CA VAL A 152 -22.87 19.77 -13.58
C VAL A 152 -23.72 18.53 -13.30
N SER A 153 -25.00 18.52 -13.74
CA SER A 153 -25.94 17.44 -13.44
C SER A 153 -25.54 16.11 -14.09
N ASP A 154 -24.95 16.16 -15.29
CA ASP A 154 -24.45 15.00 -15.99
C ASP A 154 -23.26 15.36 -16.91
N PHE A 155 -22.37 14.39 -17.17
CA PHE A 155 -21.27 14.53 -18.10
C PHE A 155 -21.21 13.31 -18.99
N GLU A 156 -21.45 13.50 -20.28
CA GLU A 156 -21.30 12.46 -21.31
C GLU A 156 -20.05 12.75 -22.14
N TYR A 157 -19.15 11.81 -22.16
CA TYR A 157 -17.93 11.90 -22.98
C TYR A 157 -18.20 11.29 -24.36
N HIS A 158 -18.06 12.10 -25.39
CA HIS A 158 -18.29 11.69 -26.80
C HIS A 158 -17.00 11.35 -27.56
N GLY A 159 -15.93 10.99 -26.84
CA GLY A 159 -14.66 10.62 -27.42
C GLY A 159 -14.53 9.13 -27.77
N GLU A 160 -13.32 8.61 -27.73
CA GLU A 160 -13.04 7.19 -28.00
C GLU A 160 -13.70 6.29 -26.95
N GLU A 161 -14.12 5.10 -27.39
CA GLU A 161 -14.74 4.11 -26.50
C GLU A 161 -13.74 3.65 -25.41
N ILE A 162 -14.19 3.72 -24.15
CA ILE A 162 -13.40 3.27 -23.00
C ILE A 162 -13.66 1.78 -22.78
N THR A 163 -12.64 0.98 -23.04
CA THR A 163 -12.67 -0.48 -22.90
C THR A 163 -11.95 -0.94 -21.62
N PRO A 164 -12.14 -2.19 -21.18
CA PRO A 164 -11.36 -2.76 -20.06
C PRO A 164 -9.84 -2.68 -20.24
N SER A 165 -9.34 -2.69 -21.46
CA SER A 165 -7.92 -2.58 -21.78
C SER A 165 -7.40 -1.14 -21.90
N SER A 166 -8.28 -0.13 -21.88
CA SER A 166 -7.86 1.26 -21.93
C SER A 166 -6.98 1.61 -20.72
N PRO A 167 -5.85 2.30 -20.91
CA PRO A 167 -5.02 2.78 -19.81
C PRO A 167 -5.79 3.75 -18.91
N LEU A 168 -5.60 3.66 -17.59
CA LEU A 168 -6.23 4.59 -16.64
C LEU A 168 -5.23 5.27 -15.70
N MET A 169 -4.16 4.59 -15.30
CA MET A 169 -3.20 5.19 -14.37
C MET A 169 -1.77 4.77 -14.70
N LYS A 170 -0.83 5.71 -14.58
CA LYS A 170 0.61 5.45 -14.54
C LYS A 170 1.09 5.61 -13.11
N ALA A 171 1.78 4.60 -12.58
CA ALA A 171 2.42 4.68 -11.28
C ALA A 171 3.88 4.24 -11.37
N SER A 172 4.68 4.68 -10.41
CA SER A 172 6.09 4.26 -10.29
C SER A 172 6.22 3.28 -9.13
N SER A 173 6.75 2.09 -9.38
CA SER A 173 7.14 1.19 -8.30
C SER A 173 8.40 1.71 -7.61
N SER A 174 8.50 1.53 -6.31
CA SER A 174 9.72 1.84 -5.53
C SER A 174 10.81 0.83 -5.87
N GLY A 175 11.40 0.93 -7.06
CA GLY A 175 12.43 0.02 -7.53
C GLY A 175 13.59 -0.10 -6.54
N THR A 176 13.93 -1.32 -6.15
CA THR A 176 15.07 -1.62 -5.27
C THR A 176 16.44 -1.37 -5.94
N THR A 177 16.44 -1.00 -7.22
CA THR A 177 17.63 -0.69 -8.04
C THR A 177 17.91 0.80 -8.20
N GLY A 178 17.20 1.68 -7.45
CA GLY A 178 17.43 3.13 -7.42
C GLY A 178 16.66 3.93 -8.48
N ILE A 179 16.26 3.35 -9.60
CA ILE A 179 15.42 4.02 -10.62
C ILE A 179 14.00 3.45 -10.50
N PRO A 180 12.99 4.29 -10.18
CA PRO A 180 11.60 3.84 -10.12
C PRO A 180 11.15 3.27 -11.47
N LYS A 181 10.55 2.08 -11.46
CA LYS A 181 9.99 1.44 -12.67
C LYS A 181 8.57 1.95 -12.86
N SER A 182 8.25 2.40 -14.07
CA SER A 182 6.90 2.82 -14.43
C SER A 182 6.02 1.60 -14.74
N VAL A 183 4.78 1.62 -14.30
CA VAL A 183 3.74 0.65 -14.65
C VAL A 183 2.50 1.38 -15.16
N ILE A 184 1.74 0.73 -16.05
CA ILE A 184 0.46 1.25 -16.55
C ILE A 184 -0.64 0.31 -16.08
N PHE A 185 -1.59 0.85 -15.33
CA PHE A 185 -2.82 0.16 -14.96
C PHE A 185 -3.92 0.46 -15.99
N THR A 186 -4.59 -0.60 -16.45
CA THR A 186 -5.77 -0.49 -17.29
C THR A 186 -7.03 -0.29 -16.47
N GLN A 187 -8.13 0.04 -17.12
CA GLN A 187 -9.47 0.09 -16.52
C GLN A 187 -9.81 -1.23 -15.80
N SER A 188 -9.51 -2.38 -16.43
CA SER A 188 -9.79 -3.69 -15.81
C SER A 188 -8.87 -4.01 -14.63
N ASN A 189 -7.59 -3.61 -14.67
CA ASN A 189 -6.71 -3.79 -13.52
C ASN A 189 -7.28 -3.09 -12.27
N ILE A 190 -7.65 -1.81 -12.41
CA ILE A 190 -8.18 -1.01 -11.31
C ILE A 190 -9.57 -1.49 -10.90
N ALA A 191 -10.44 -1.85 -11.85
CA ALA A 191 -11.76 -2.41 -11.54
C ALA A 191 -11.66 -3.73 -10.75
N SER A 192 -10.72 -4.62 -11.13
CA SER A 192 -10.47 -5.87 -10.40
C SER A 192 -9.96 -5.59 -8.97
N GLU A 193 -9.08 -4.61 -8.77
CA GLU A 193 -8.62 -4.20 -7.45
C GLU A 193 -9.76 -3.61 -6.59
N ILE A 194 -10.63 -2.78 -7.17
CA ILE A 194 -11.82 -2.27 -6.47
C ILE A 194 -12.70 -3.43 -5.98
N LEU A 195 -12.91 -4.45 -6.83
CA LEU A 195 -13.67 -5.65 -6.44
C LEU A 195 -12.94 -6.49 -5.38
N ALA A 196 -11.61 -6.62 -5.47
CA ALA A 196 -10.80 -7.31 -4.47
C ALA A 196 -10.87 -6.59 -3.11
N SER A 197 -10.74 -5.26 -3.11
CA SER A 197 -10.76 -4.45 -1.89
C SER A 197 -12.08 -4.48 -1.14
N LYS A 198 -13.21 -4.73 -1.83
CA LYS A 198 -14.49 -5.00 -1.14
C LYS A 198 -14.41 -6.19 -0.19
N ASN A 199 -13.55 -7.18 -0.48
CA ASN A 199 -13.34 -8.34 0.39
C ASN A 199 -12.51 -8.03 1.65
N LEU A 200 -11.85 -6.86 1.72
CA LEU A 200 -11.22 -6.37 2.96
C LEU A 200 -12.25 -5.94 4.00
N ILE A 201 -13.50 -5.72 3.59
CA ILE A 201 -14.59 -5.37 4.48
C ILE A 201 -15.00 -6.64 5.25
N PRO A 202 -15.04 -6.60 6.59
CA PRO A 202 -15.46 -7.74 7.38
C PRO A 202 -16.91 -8.17 7.07
N PRO A 203 -17.23 -9.47 7.11
CA PRO A 203 -18.58 -9.96 6.82
C PRO A 203 -19.69 -9.36 7.70
N TYR A 204 -19.38 -9.03 8.96
CA TYR A 204 -20.34 -8.37 9.84
C TYR A 204 -20.62 -6.91 9.43
N ALA A 205 -19.67 -6.28 8.76
CA ALA A 205 -19.83 -4.95 8.20
C ALA A 205 -20.80 -4.92 7.02
N MET A 206 -20.93 -6.02 6.29
CA MET A 206 -21.87 -6.14 5.18
C MET A 206 -23.32 -6.47 5.61
N LYS A 207 -23.54 -6.94 6.84
CA LYS A 207 -24.84 -7.41 7.33
C LYS A 207 -25.66 -6.36 8.10
N GLY A 208 -25.07 -5.27 8.49
CA GLY A 208 -25.77 -4.16 9.18
C GLY A 208 -26.15 -3.06 8.20
N ASN A 209 -27.28 -2.39 8.40
CA ASN A 209 -27.82 -1.31 7.56
C ASN A 209 -26.82 -0.17 7.23
N GLY A 210 -25.69 -0.51 6.67
CA GLY A 210 -24.86 0.30 5.82
C GLY A 210 -24.06 1.42 6.46
N LYS A 211 -23.60 1.33 7.72
CA LYS A 211 -22.80 2.43 8.28
C LYS A 211 -21.59 1.94 9.06
N PHE A 212 -20.69 1.25 8.36
CA PHE A 212 -19.34 1.08 8.87
C PHE A 212 -18.51 2.28 8.43
N SER A 213 -17.69 2.76 9.36
CA SER A 213 -16.76 3.84 9.03
C SER A 213 -15.33 3.37 9.25
N CYS A 214 -14.46 3.71 8.32
CA CYS A 214 -13.04 3.38 8.33
C CYS A 214 -12.20 4.65 8.39
N SER A 215 -11.38 4.81 9.42
CA SER A 215 -10.33 5.81 9.41
C SER A 215 -9.14 5.31 8.60
N ILE A 216 -8.71 6.07 7.60
CA ILE A 216 -7.62 5.71 6.70
C ILE A 216 -6.43 6.67 6.86
N ALA A 217 -5.22 6.09 6.83
CA ALA A 217 -3.96 6.84 6.83
C ALA A 217 -3.14 6.64 5.54
N PHE A 218 -3.69 5.91 4.55
CA PHE A 218 -3.00 5.71 3.27
C PHE A 218 -3.10 6.97 2.41
N PRO A 219 -1.99 7.38 1.76
CA PRO A 219 -2.01 8.54 0.86
C PRO A 219 -2.94 8.31 -0.33
N LEU A 220 -3.89 9.22 -0.55
CA LEU A 220 -4.84 9.15 -1.66
C LEU A 220 -4.24 9.65 -3.00
N SER A 221 -3.15 10.39 -2.97
CA SER A 221 -2.40 10.79 -4.17
C SER A 221 -1.40 9.74 -4.65
N THR A 222 -1.69 8.45 -4.43
CA THR A 222 -0.91 7.29 -4.87
C THR A 222 -1.86 6.17 -5.27
N THR A 223 -1.33 4.97 -5.54
CA THR A 223 -2.16 3.77 -5.81
C THR A 223 -3.08 3.37 -4.65
N GLY A 224 -2.83 3.87 -3.43
CA GLY A 224 -3.70 3.67 -2.27
C GLY A 224 -5.13 4.15 -2.47
N ILE A 225 -5.37 5.11 -3.38
CA ILE A 225 -6.73 5.57 -3.72
C ILE A 225 -7.59 4.43 -4.28
N VAL A 226 -7.01 3.48 -5.02
CA VAL A 226 -7.75 2.39 -5.66
C VAL A 226 -8.35 1.44 -4.62
N THR A 227 -7.58 1.05 -3.61
CA THR A 227 -8.07 0.25 -2.48
C THR A 227 -9.18 0.99 -1.72
N ASN A 228 -9.02 2.30 -1.50
CA ASN A 228 -10.03 3.12 -0.83
C ASN A 228 -11.30 3.30 -1.66
N LEU A 229 -11.22 3.34 -3.00
CA LEU A 229 -12.41 3.25 -3.86
C LEU A 229 -13.15 1.93 -3.67
N GLY A 230 -12.43 0.82 -3.51
CA GLY A 230 -13.02 -0.48 -3.22
C GLY A 230 -13.80 -0.50 -1.89
N LEU A 231 -13.23 0.08 -0.84
CA LEU A 231 -13.93 0.24 0.44
C LEU A 231 -15.17 1.13 0.28
N LEU A 232 -15.05 2.27 -0.39
CA LEU A 232 -16.13 3.21 -0.63
C LEU A 232 -17.28 2.57 -1.43
N PHE A 233 -16.97 1.90 -2.55
CA PHE A 233 -17.95 1.18 -3.37
C PHE A 233 -18.49 -0.08 -2.68
N GLY A 234 -17.84 -0.56 -1.62
CA GLY A 234 -18.33 -1.59 -0.72
C GLY A 234 -19.24 -1.07 0.38
N GLY A 235 -19.57 0.23 0.42
CA GLY A 235 -20.48 0.84 1.37
C GLY A 235 -19.82 1.29 2.69
N VAL A 236 -18.49 1.43 2.72
CA VAL A 236 -17.75 1.94 3.89
C VAL A 236 -17.64 3.45 3.82
N CYS A 237 -18.03 4.16 4.87
CA CYS A 237 -17.78 5.59 5.02
C CYS A 237 -16.31 5.82 5.39
N LEU A 238 -15.58 6.62 4.60
CA LEU A 238 -14.17 6.89 4.83
C LEU A 238 -13.96 8.14 5.70
N ASN A 239 -13.17 8.02 6.77
CA ASN A 239 -12.84 9.14 7.67
C ASN A 239 -11.35 9.47 7.51
N PHE A 240 -11.00 10.69 7.13
CA PHE A 240 -9.61 11.08 6.90
C PHE A 240 -9.38 12.59 6.98
N SER A 241 -8.10 12.96 6.92
CA SER A 241 -7.62 14.34 6.93
C SER A 241 -6.49 14.52 5.92
N SER A 242 -6.24 15.75 5.51
CA SER A 242 -5.02 16.13 4.79
C SER A 242 -3.76 16.02 5.67
N ASP A 243 -3.92 16.23 6.98
CA ASP A 243 -2.88 15.96 7.97
C ASP A 243 -2.90 14.47 8.32
N VAL A 244 -1.88 13.75 7.85
CA VAL A 244 -1.69 12.31 8.07
C VAL A 244 -0.84 12.01 9.32
N SER A 245 -0.66 12.97 10.24
CA SER A 245 0.05 12.71 11.50
C SER A 245 -0.70 11.69 12.37
N PRO A 246 0.01 10.81 13.12
CA PRO A 246 -0.62 9.86 14.02
C PRO A 246 -1.58 10.49 15.04
N LEU A 247 -1.25 11.70 15.52
CA LEU A 247 -2.11 12.44 16.45
C LEU A 247 -3.43 12.85 15.77
N LYS A 248 -3.37 13.39 14.55
CA LYS A 248 -4.57 13.79 13.80
C LYS A 248 -5.44 12.58 13.47
N TYR A 249 -4.82 11.45 13.15
CA TYR A 249 -5.54 10.20 12.92
C TYR A 249 -6.34 9.75 14.15
N LEU A 250 -5.76 9.80 15.35
CA LEU A 250 -6.50 9.49 16.60
C LEU A 250 -7.67 10.46 16.84
N GLN A 251 -7.49 11.74 16.53
CA GLN A 251 -8.57 12.73 16.61
C GLN A 251 -9.74 12.39 15.68
N ILE A 252 -9.44 12.04 14.42
CA ILE A 252 -10.44 11.64 13.42
C ILE A 252 -11.12 10.33 13.85
N LEU A 253 -10.36 9.35 14.27
CA LEU A 253 -10.85 8.05 14.73
C LEU A 253 -11.86 8.19 15.89
N SER A 254 -11.49 8.94 16.92
CA SER A 254 -12.33 9.18 18.10
C SER A 254 -13.55 10.05 17.75
N LYS A 255 -13.37 11.13 16.97
CA LYS A 255 -14.44 12.03 16.56
C LYS A 255 -15.56 11.31 15.79
N TRP A 256 -15.19 10.53 14.78
CA TRP A 256 -16.14 9.87 13.89
C TRP A 256 -16.48 8.46 14.33
N LYS A 257 -15.97 8.03 15.49
CA LYS A 257 -16.23 6.72 16.11
C LYS A 257 -16.09 5.56 15.12
N SER A 258 -14.94 5.54 14.41
CA SER A 258 -14.70 4.56 13.35
C SER A 258 -14.70 3.12 13.88
N ASP A 259 -15.34 2.23 13.15
CA ASP A 259 -15.38 0.80 13.44
C ASP A 259 -14.13 0.08 12.94
N ILE A 260 -13.54 0.61 11.86
CA ILE A 260 -12.39 0.03 11.17
C ILE A 260 -11.24 1.04 11.19
N ILE A 261 -10.04 0.56 11.46
CA ILE A 261 -8.81 1.33 11.33
C ILE A 261 -7.96 0.76 10.19
N GLY A 262 -7.47 1.63 9.29
CA GLY A 262 -6.68 1.24 8.13
C GLY A 262 -5.37 2.00 8.06
N ALA A 263 -4.23 1.30 8.22
CA ALA A 263 -2.91 1.89 8.11
C ALA A 263 -1.81 0.83 7.87
N PRO A 264 -0.61 1.24 7.40
CA PRO A 264 0.56 0.36 7.40
C PRO A 264 1.00 -0.02 8.81
N PRO A 265 1.69 -1.17 9.01
CA PRO A 265 2.18 -1.59 10.31
C PRO A 265 3.03 -0.53 11.03
N SER A 266 3.94 0.14 10.31
CA SER A 266 4.78 1.21 10.85
C SER A 266 3.99 2.41 11.39
N TYR A 267 2.82 2.66 10.83
CA TYR A 267 1.95 3.74 11.28
C TYR A 267 1.21 3.37 12.57
N PHE A 268 0.79 2.10 12.73
CA PHE A 268 0.26 1.60 13.99
C PHE A 268 1.29 1.65 15.12
N GLU A 269 2.57 1.35 14.84
CA GLU A 269 3.65 1.54 15.80
C GLU A 269 3.75 2.99 16.26
N ALA A 270 3.65 3.94 15.32
CA ALA A 270 3.68 5.37 15.65
C ALA A 270 2.46 5.79 16.51
N ILE A 271 1.26 5.26 16.22
CA ILE A 271 0.06 5.51 17.02
C ILE A 271 0.22 4.98 18.45
N LEU A 272 0.65 3.73 18.60
CA LEU A 272 0.85 3.08 19.90
C LEU A 272 1.91 3.78 20.77
N SER A 273 2.86 4.48 20.14
CA SER A 273 3.92 5.23 20.81
C SER A 273 3.49 6.62 21.28
N LEU A 274 2.27 7.07 20.98
CA LEU A 274 1.79 8.40 21.38
C LEU A 274 1.42 8.44 22.88
N PRO A 275 2.02 9.30 23.70
CA PRO A 275 1.68 9.41 25.12
C PRO A 275 0.21 9.80 25.36
N SER A 276 -0.40 10.48 24.41
CA SER A 276 -1.79 10.96 24.47
C SER A 276 -2.84 9.95 24.03
N ILE A 277 -2.45 8.75 23.59
CA ILE A 277 -3.39 7.76 23.05
C ILE A 277 -4.51 7.42 24.04
N ASP A 278 -4.23 7.43 25.36
CA ASP A 278 -5.21 7.16 26.42
C ASP A 278 -6.29 8.24 26.57
N SER A 279 -6.09 9.42 25.98
CA SER A 279 -7.07 10.51 26.02
C SER A 279 -8.18 10.37 24.97
N TYR A 280 -8.08 9.37 24.06
CA TYR A 280 -9.03 9.19 22.98
C TYR A 280 -9.96 7.99 23.23
N ASP A 281 -11.26 8.19 22.95
CA ASP A 281 -12.23 7.08 22.94
C ASP A 281 -12.05 6.25 21.67
N LEU A 282 -11.51 5.06 21.83
CA LEU A 282 -11.22 4.09 20.77
C LEU A 282 -12.14 2.84 20.87
N SER A 283 -13.16 2.89 21.73
CA SER A 283 -14.03 1.76 22.05
C SER A 283 -14.88 1.25 20.87
N ASN A 284 -15.06 2.08 19.84
CA ASN A 284 -15.81 1.67 18.64
C ASN A 284 -15.00 0.78 17.69
N VAL A 285 -13.66 0.78 17.77
CA VAL A 285 -12.80 0.03 16.84
C VAL A 285 -12.99 -1.48 17.05
N LYS A 286 -13.38 -2.15 15.98
CA LYS A 286 -13.63 -3.60 15.96
C LYS A 286 -12.70 -4.34 15.02
N THR A 287 -12.24 -3.67 13.97
CA THR A 287 -11.43 -4.30 12.93
C THR A 287 -10.24 -3.45 12.55
N LEU A 288 -9.11 -4.12 12.34
CA LEU A 288 -7.89 -3.58 11.78
C LEU A 288 -7.77 -3.97 10.30
N THR A 289 -7.50 -3.03 9.41
CA THR A 289 -7.03 -3.33 8.06
C THR A 289 -5.60 -2.86 7.87
N SER A 290 -4.77 -3.68 7.27
CA SER A 290 -3.36 -3.38 7.04
C SER A 290 -2.88 -3.91 5.69
N GLY A 291 -1.67 -3.53 5.32
CA GLY A 291 -1.00 -3.94 4.10
C GLY A 291 0.32 -3.20 3.92
N MET A 292 0.92 -3.32 2.75
CA MET A 292 2.19 -2.70 2.35
C MET A 292 3.44 -3.29 3.01
N ASP A 293 3.32 -3.88 4.20
CA ASP A 293 4.42 -4.50 4.93
C ASP A 293 3.92 -5.67 5.79
N PHE A 294 4.84 -6.39 6.41
CA PHE A 294 4.52 -7.50 7.29
C PHE A 294 3.80 -7.03 8.57
N LEU A 295 2.61 -7.53 8.79
CA LEU A 295 1.85 -7.32 10.03
C LEU A 295 2.22 -8.41 11.03
N SER A 296 3.01 -8.09 12.04
CA SER A 296 3.46 -9.07 13.02
C SER A 296 2.36 -9.44 14.02
N PRO A 297 2.29 -10.71 14.47
CA PRO A 297 1.39 -11.12 15.54
C PRO A 297 1.56 -10.30 16.83
N SER A 298 2.79 -9.91 17.16
CA SER A 298 3.07 -9.07 18.34
C SER A 298 2.46 -7.68 18.22
N LEU A 299 2.50 -7.07 17.02
CA LEU A 299 1.85 -5.78 16.77
C LEU A 299 0.32 -5.90 16.86
N VAL A 300 -0.27 -6.95 16.28
CA VAL A 300 -1.72 -7.22 16.39
C VAL A 300 -2.14 -7.38 17.85
N ALA A 301 -1.37 -8.10 18.64
CA ALA A 301 -1.63 -8.27 20.07
C ALA A 301 -1.62 -6.94 20.84
N ARG A 302 -0.60 -6.08 20.60
CA ARG A 302 -0.51 -4.75 21.23
C ARG A 302 -1.63 -3.82 20.78
N ILE A 303 -2.03 -3.87 19.50
CA ILE A 303 -3.19 -3.11 19.01
C ILE A 303 -4.46 -3.61 19.70
N LYS A 304 -4.66 -4.92 19.80
CA LYS A 304 -5.81 -5.52 20.47
C LYS A 304 -5.88 -5.10 21.95
N ASP A 305 -4.77 -5.19 22.67
CA ASP A 305 -4.70 -4.80 24.07
C ASP A 305 -5.08 -3.32 24.24
N ARG A 306 -4.58 -2.46 23.37
CA ARG A 306 -4.81 -1.02 23.42
C ARG A 306 -6.21 -0.60 23.01
N PHE A 307 -6.78 -1.21 21.96
CA PHE A 307 -8.11 -0.87 21.46
C PHE A 307 -9.25 -1.64 22.12
N GLY A 308 -8.95 -2.71 22.84
CA GLY A 308 -9.88 -3.45 23.72
C GLY A 308 -11.00 -4.22 23.03
N ASN A 309 -11.65 -3.65 22.01
CA ASN A 309 -12.79 -4.24 21.31
C ASN A 309 -12.43 -4.83 19.94
N LEU A 310 -11.14 -4.92 19.62
CA LEU A 310 -10.67 -5.48 18.35
C LEU A 310 -10.98 -6.98 18.31
N ASN A 311 -11.85 -7.39 17.39
CA ASN A 311 -12.28 -8.77 17.21
C ASN A 311 -11.99 -9.34 15.81
N GLY A 312 -11.31 -8.56 14.95
CA GLY A 312 -10.91 -9.01 13.63
C GLY A 312 -9.79 -8.18 13.01
N TYR A 313 -9.12 -8.76 12.02
CA TYR A 313 -8.23 -8.02 11.14
C TYR A 313 -8.33 -8.52 9.69
N ALA A 314 -7.91 -7.65 8.75
CA ALA A 314 -7.65 -8.02 7.37
C ALA A 314 -6.30 -7.44 6.97
N ASN A 315 -5.35 -8.31 6.59
CA ASN A 315 -4.04 -7.91 6.09
C ASN A 315 -3.93 -8.25 4.61
N GLY A 316 -3.75 -7.23 3.75
CA GLY A 316 -3.67 -7.37 2.31
C GLY A 316 -2.22 -7.57 1.84
N TYR A 317 -2.01 -8.51 0.92
CA TYR A 317 -0.76 -8.70 0.20
C TYR A 317 -0.95 -8.37 -1.28
N GLY A 318 0.00 -7.62 -1.80
CA GLY A 318 0.12 -7.29 -3.21
C GLY A 318 1.29 -6.36 -3.48
N LEU A 319 1.48 -6.07 -4.74
CA LEU A 319 2.58 -5.24 -5.25
C LEU A 319 2.03 -4.20 -6.22
N THR A 320 2.85 -3.23 -6.59
CA THR A 320 2.48 -2.28 -7.65
C THR A 320 2.13 -3.03 -8.94
N GLU A 321 2.89 -4.05 -9.26
CA GLU A 321 2.73 -4.90 -10.46
C GLU A 321 1.43 -5.75 -10.45
N THR A 322 0.81 -5.90 -9.29
CA THR A 322 -0.48 -6.59 -9.11
C THR A 322 -1.61 -5.61 -8.77
N THR A 323 -1.46 -4.34 -9.08
CA THR A 323 -2.46 -3.29 -8.84
C THR A 323 -2.94 -3.25 -7.37
N ASN A 324 -2.04 -3.46 -6.41
CA ASN A 324 -2.17 -3.57 -4.96
C ASN A 324 -2.57 -4.97 -4.47
N VAL A 325 -3.82 -5.20 -4.00
CA VAL A 325 -4.16 -6.37 -3.18
C VAL A 325 -4.69 -7.54 -4.02
N VAL A 326 -4.02 -8.69 -3.96
CA VAL A 326 -4.46 -9.93 -4.61
C VAL A 326 -4.69 -11.08 -3.65
N MET A 327 -4.09 -11.02 -2.49
CA MET A 327 -4.23 -12.01 -1.42
C MET A 327 -4.50 -11.33 -0.10
N MET A 328 -5.11 -12.03 0.84
CA MET A 328 -5.34 -11.52 2.18
C MET A 328 -5.22 -12.61 3.24
N CYS A 329 -4.85 -12.18 4.43
CA CYS A 329 -5.08 -12.90 5.68
C CYS A 329 -6.21 -12.22 6.42
N LYS A 330 -7.20 -12.98 6.87
CA LYS A 330 -8.31 -12.50 7.69
C LYS A 330 -8.38 -13.26 9.00
N ALA A 331 -8.76 -12.55 10.04
CA ALA A 331 -9.23 -13.13 11.28
C ALA A 331 -10.55 -12.44 11.66
N ASP A 332 -11.61 -13.22 11.77
CA ASP A 332 -12.98 -12.75 12.06
C ASP A 332 -13.46 -13.18 13.46
N SER A 333 -12.56 -13.76 14.26
CA SER A 333 -12.83 -14.24 15.62
C SER A 333 -11.61 -14.08 16.53
N GLU A 334 -11.83 -14.09 17.85
CA GLU A 334 -10.75 -14.05 18.85
C GLU A 334 -9.76 -15.21 18.73
N GLU A 335 -10.22 -16.37 18.29
CA GLU A 335 -9.37 -17.54 18.09
C GLU A 335 -8.46 -17.35 16.87
N GLU A 336 -9.01 -16.85 15.77
CA GLU A 336 -8.27 -16.57 14.54
C GLU A 336 -7.28 -15.42 14.68
N LEU A 337 -7.54 -14.46 15.59
CA LEU A 337 -6.57 -13.39 15.92
C LEU A 337 -5.23 -13.92 16.46
N LYS A 338 -5.17 -15.18 16.89
CA LYS A 338 -3.94 -15.85 17.34
C LYS A 338 -3.13 -16.42 16.17
N ASN A 339 -3.72 -16.50 14.97
CA ASN A 339 -3.05 -17.04 13.79
C ASN A 339 -2.04 -16.02 13.23
N PRO A 340 -0.95 -16.51 12.62
CA PRO A 340 0.00 -15.64 11.98
C PRO A 340 -0.63 -14.85 10.82
N ALA A 341 -0.44 -13.53 10.80
CA ALA A 341 -0.97 -12.65 9.76
C ALA A 341 -0.23 -12.75 8.39
N ASN A 342 0.70 -13.70 8.25
CA ASN A 342 1.44 -13.98 7.02
C ASN A 342 0.92 -15.21 6.24
N VAL A 343 -0.14 -15.87 6.71
CA VAL A 343 -0.82 -16.92 5.96
C VAL A 343 -1.86 -16.27 5.05
N MET A 344 -1.50 -16.13 3.77
CA MET A 344 -2.28 -15.38 2.79
C MET A 344 -3.09 -16.31 1.91
N LYS A 345 -4.37 -16.01 1.72
CA LYS A 345 -5.26 -16.69 0.79
C LYS A 345 -5.56 -15.79 -0.40
N LEU A 346 -5.57 -16.35 -1.60
CA LEU A 346 -5.98 -15.64 -2.80
C LEU A 346 -7.41 -15.12 -2.65
N ILE A 347 -7.65 -13.87 -3.05
CA ILE A 347 -9.00 -13.29 -3.09
C ILE A 347 -9.78 -13.92 -4.24
N GLU A 348 -10.89 -14.54 -3.91
CA GLU A 348 -11.75 -15.25 -4.86
C GLU A 348 -12.55 -14.27 -5.74
N ASN A 349 -12.94 -14.72 -6.93
CA ASN A 349 -13.81 -13.98 -7.87
C ASN A 349 -13.24 -12.66 -8.43
N CYS A 350 -11.92 -12.46 -8.33
CA CYS A 350 -11.24 -11.29 -8.89
C CYS A 350 -10.41 -11.61 -10.14
N GLY A 351 -10.58 -12.81 -10.71
CA GLY A 351 -9.92 -13.23 -11.95
C GLY A 351 -8.42 -13.47 -11.85
N ASN A 352 -7.90 -13.64 -10.61
CA ASN A 352 -6.49 -13.93 -10.37
C ASN A 352 -6.28 -15.40 -10.01
N ILE A 353 -5.09 -15.91 -10.33
CA ILE A 353 -4.58 -17.22 -9.92
C ILE A 353 -3.16 -17.09 -9.41
N ILE A 354 -2.75 -17.98 -8.52
CA ILE A 354 -1.39 -18.06 -7.99
C ILE A 354 -0.77 -19.42 -8.28
N ASP A 355 0.55 -19.44 -8.31
CA ASP A 355 1.37 -20.66 -8.39
C ASP A 355 2.63 -20.48 -7.56
N VAL A 356 3.17 -21.58 -7.04
CA VAL A 356 4.43 -21.58 -6.28
C VAL A 356 5.42 -22.45 -7.02
N ARG A 357 6.56 -21.88 -7.44
CA ARG A 357 7.52 -22.54 -8.32
C ARG A 357 8.93 -22.57 -7.76
N ASP A 358 9.64 -23.63 -8.10
CA ASP A 358 11.07 -23.77 -7.82
C ASP A 358 11.95 -22.89 -8.74
N GLU A 359 13.26 -23.01 -8.61
CA GLU A 359 14.24 -22.26 -9.42
C GLU A 359 14.22 -22.64 -10.91
N ASN A 360 13.72 -23.82 -11.25
CA ASN A 360 13.56 -24.31 -12.62
C ASN A 360 12.22 -23.92 -13.24
N GLY A 361 11.33 -23.27 -12.47
CA GLY A 361 9.99 -22.87 -12.89
C GLY A 361 8.95 -23.99 -12.78
N ALA A 362 9.27 -25.11 -12.16
CA ALA A 362 8.33 -26.19 -11.91
C ALA A 362 7.51 -25.92 -10.63
N GLN A 363 6.22 -26.29 -10.68
CA GLN A 363 5.33 -26.16 -9.52
C GLN A 363 5.80 -27.04 -8.36
N VAL A 364 5.81 -26.48 -7.15
CA VAL A 364 6.22 -27.21 -5.94
C VAL A 364 5.02 -27.88 -5.23
N PRO A 365 5.24 -29.05 -4.59
CA PRO A 365 4.20 -29.71 -3.79
C PRO A 365 3.72 -28.86 -2.61
N VAL A 366 2.53 -29.19 -2.08
CA VAL A 366 2.03 -28.64 -0.81
C VAL A 366 3.04 -28.94 0.31
N GLY A 367 3.29 -27.95 1.16
CA GLY A 367 4.28 -27.98 2.24
C GLY A 367 5.70 -27.57 1.80
N SER A 368 5.96 -27.40 0.50
CA SER A 368 7.27 -26.99 -0.03
C SER A 368 7.36 -25.49 -0.26
N GLU A 369 8.60 -24.98 -0.24
CA GLU A 369 8.91 -23.57 -0.47
C GLU A 369 9.22 -23.31 -1.96
N GLY A 370 8.86 -22.12 -2.43
CA GLY A 370 9.16 -21.67 -3.79
C GLY A 370 8.86 -20.19 -3.96
N GLU A 371 9.14 -19.67 -5.14
CA GLU A 371 8.81 -18.30 -5.52
C GLU A 371 7.32 -18.19 -5.87
N LEU A 372 6.64 -17.15 -5.36
CA LEU A 372 5.24 -16.88 -5.69
C LEU A 372 5.12 -16.26 -7.09
N TYR A 373 4.24 -16.83 -7.89
CA TYR A 373 3.85 -16.35 -9.22
C TYR A 373 2.36 -15.97 -9.20
N ILE A 374 2.02 -14.86 -9.83
CA ILE A 374 0.64 -14.35 -9.90
C ILE A 374 0.29 -14.09 -11.36
N LYS A 375 -0.93 -14.47 -11.78
CA LYS A 375 -1.48 -14.19 -13.10
C LYS A 375 -2.95 -13.80 -12.96
N GLY A 376 -3.41 -12.82 -13.73
CA GLY A 376 -4.82 -12.46 -13.77
C GLY A 376 -5.07 -10.99 -14.02
N LEU A 377 -6.31 -10.55 -13.71
CA LEU A 377 -6.79 -9.21 -14.04
C LEU A 377 -6.10 -8.08 -13.27
N ASN A 378 -5.53 -8.36 -12.09
CA ASN A 378 -4.77 -7.36 -11.32
C ASN A 378 -3.34 -7.18 -11.85
N VAL A 379 -2.81 -8.14 -12.64
CA VAL A 379 -1.42 -8.10 -13.09
C VAL A 379 -1.26 -7.15 -14.27
N VAL A 380 -0.34 -6.21 -14.17
CA VAL A 380 0.02 -5.28 -15.26
C VAL A 380 0.77 -5.99 -16.38
N ASN A 381 0.83 -5.36 -17.57
CA ASN A 381 1.47 -5.97 -18.74
C ASN A 381 3.02 -5.88 -18.75
N GLY A 382 3.61 -5.27 -17.72
CA GLY A 382 5.08 -5.10 -17.62
C GLY A 382 5.50 -3.66 -17.34
N TYR A 383 6.76 -3.38 -17.61
CA TYR A 383 7.39 -2.07 -17.43
C TYR A 383 7.63 -1.45 -18.81
N PRO A 384 6.81 -0.46 -19.24
CA PRO A 384 6.89 0.10 -20.60
C PRO A 384 8.27 0.70 -20.91
N ASP A 385 8.92 1.28 -19.90
CA ASP A 385 10.23 1.93 -20.05
C ASP A 385 11.41 0.96 -19.85
N ASN A 386 11.14 -0.34 -19.59
CA ASN A 386 12.19 -1.34 -19.34
C ASN A 386 11.82 -2.74 -19.87
N PRO A 387 11.93 -2.96 -21.20
CA PRO A 387 11.59 -4.26 -21.82
C PRO A 387 12.38 -5.44 -21.26
N SER A 388 13.68 -5.25 -21.00
CA SER A 388 14.54 -6.32 -20.48
C SER A 388 14.13 -6.80 -19.09
N GLU A 389 13.64 -5.90 -18.25
CA GLU A 389 13.13 -6.26 -16.94
C GLU A 389 11.72 -6.87 -17.03
N THR A 390 10.92 -6.41 -18.01
CA THR A 390 9.63 -7.02 -18.30
C THR A 390 9.79 -8.50 -18.65
N GLU A 391 10.70 -8.84 -19.57
CA GLU A 391 10.99 -10.25 -19.95
C GLU A 391 11.44 -11.11 -18.77
N LYS A 392 12.17 -10.54 -17.80
CA LYS A 392 12.62 -11.26 -16.60
C LYS A 392 11.49 -11.50 -15.60
N CYS A 393 10.62 -10.52 -15.41
CA CYS A 393 9.60 -10.56 -14.36
C CYS A 393 8.25 -11.11 -14.85
N PHE A 394 7.96 -11.01 -16.15
CA PHE A 394 6.68 -11.45 -16.74
C PHE A 394 6.94 -12.56 -17.76
N VAL A 395 6.59 -13.78 -17.42
CA VAL A 395 6.85 -14.98 -18.25
C VAL A 395 5.53 -15.72 -18.47
N ASP A 396 5.13 -15.93 -19.71
CA ASP A 396 3.88 -16.62 -20.13
C ASP A 396 2.62 -16.08 -19.45
N GLY A 397 2.60 -14.76 -19.22
CA GLY A 397 1.52 -14.05 -18.55
C GLY A 397 1.50 -14.21 -17.02
N TRP A 398 2.54 -14.82 -16.44
CA TRP A 398 2.79 -14.87 -15.00
C TRP A 398 3.76 -13.78 -14.57
N PHE A 399 3.43 -13.09 -13.51
CA PHE A 399 4.33 -12.18 -12.83
C PHE A 399 5.09 -12.90 -11.72
N LYS A 400 6.43 -12.85 -11.77
CA LYS A 400 7.35 -13.32 -10.73
C LYS A 400 7.45 -12.27 -9.65
N THR A 401 6.93 -12.54 -8.47
CA THR A 401 6.86 -11.53 -7.40
C THR A 401 8.20 -11.23 -6.75
N GLY A 402 9.13 -12.17 -6.81
CA GLY A 402 10.37 -12.15 -6.03
C GLY A 402 10.15 -12.44 -4.54
N ASP A 403 8.96 -12.85 -4.15
CA ASP A 403 8.65 -13.29 -2.79
C ASP A 403 8.70 -14.81 -2.70
N VAL A 404 9.35 -15.32 -1.65
CA VAL A 404 9.39 -16.75 -1.34
C VAL A 404 8.28 -17.06 -0.36
N VAL A 405 7.56 -18.13 -0.66
CA VAL A 405 6.41 -18.59 0.11
C VAL A 405 6.47 -20.09 0.33
N ARG A 406 5.75 -20.58 1.34
CA ARG A 406 5.43 -22.00 1.45
C ARG A 406 4.04 -22.25 0.90
N ASN A 407 3.91 -23.25 0.03
CA ASN A 407 2.63 -23.66 -0.56
C ASN A 407 1.79 -24.42 0.49
N GLU A 408 0.69 -23.84 0.93
CA GLU A 408 -0.23 -24.48 1.89
C GLU A 408 -1.37 -25.25 1.19
N GLY A 409 -1.43 -25.16 -0.15
CA GLY A 409 -2.56 -25.69 -0.93
C GLY A 409 -3.79 -24.77 -0.93
N ASN A 410 -4.80 -25.11 -1.73
CA ASN A 410 -6.09 -24.39 -1.79
C ASN A 410 -5.93 -22.86 -1.97
N ASN A 411 -5.04 -22.44 -2.84
CA ASN A 411 -4.73 -21.01 -3.09
C ASN A 411 -4.28 -20.25 -1.82
N THR A 412 -3.64 -20.94 -0.89
CA THR A 412 -3.11 -20.39 0.35
C THR A 412 -1.60 -20.56 0.40
N VAL A 413 -0.90 -19.55 0.85
CA VAL A 413 0.56 -19.57 1.03
C VAL A 413 0.95 -18.91 2.34
N THR A 414 2.06 -19.35 2.94
CA THR A 414 2.72 -18.63 4.04
C THR A 414 3.85 -17.78 3.46
N LEU A 415 3.81 -16.46 3.68
CA LEU A 415 4.87 -15.55 3.26
C LEU A 415 6.13 -15.77 4.11
N LEU A 416 7.26 -16.00 3.45
CA LEU A 416 8.56 -16.19 4.09
C LEU A 416 9.47 -14.96 3.92
N GLY A 417 9.25 -14.14 2.89
CA GLY A 417 9.95 -12.89 2.65
C GLY A 417 10.49 -12.75 1.23
N ARG A 418 11.23 -11.67 0.99
CA ARG A 418 11.84 -11.39 -0.32
C ARG A 418 13.00 -12.33 -0.59
N LYS A 419 13.05 -12.96 -1.78
CA LYS A 419 14.11 -13.87 -2.24
C LYS A 419 15.51 -13.28 -2.01
N LYS A 420 15.68 -11.99 -2.29
CA LYS A 420 16.95 -11.27 -2.14
C LYS A 420 17.36 -10.98 -0.69
N TYR A 421 16.44 -11.08 0.26
CA TYR A 421 16.69 -10.83 1.69
C TYR A 421 16.69 -12.09 2.53
N LEU A 422 16.27 -13.24 1.97
CA LEU A 422 16.37 -14.51 2.67
C LEU A 422 17.83 -14.85 2.96
N ILE A 423 18.11 -15.18 4.19
CA ILE A 423 19.46 -15.53 4.65
C ILE A 423 19.75 -16.99 4.29
N LYS A 424 20.82 -17.23 3.56
CA LYS A 424 21.21 -18.56 3.06
C LYS A 424 22.26 -19.20 3.99
N ARG A 425 21.80 -19.94 4.99
CA ARG A 425 22.67 -20.54 6.00
C ARG A 425 22.67 -22.07 5.93
N GLY A 426 23.82 -22.67 5.61
CA GLY A 426 23.98 -24.12 5.61
C GLY A 426 22.99 -24.84 4.71
N GLY A 427 22.68 -24.30 3.53
CA GLY A 427 21.71 -24.84 2.59
C GLY A 427 20.23 -24.61 2.96
N LYS A 428 19.95 -23.89 4.05
CA LYS A 428 18.60 -23.51 4.47
C LYS A 428 18.33 -22.04 4.20
N SER A 429 17.09 -21.72 3.85
CA SER A 429 16.61 -20.33 3.76
C SER A 429 16.01 -19.91 5.10
N ILE A 430 16.48 -18.80 5.65
CA ILE A 430 15.97 -18.23 6.89
C ILE A 430 15.24 -16.95 6.55
N SER A 431 14.00 -16.85 6.98
CA SER A 431 13.21 -15.61 6.90
C SER A 431 13.68 -14.62 7.97
N PRO A 432 14.24 -13.46 7.59
CA PRO A 432 14.57 -12.42 8.56
C PRO A 432 13.35 -11.98 9.38
N ILE A 433 12.17 -11.97 8.75
CA ILE A 433 10.91 -11.53 9.35
C ILE A 433 10.50 -12.44 10.50
N VAL A 434 10.65 -13.78 10.36
CA VAL A 434 10.32 -14.73 11.42
C VAL A 434 11.20 -14.52 12.64
N VAL A 435 12.50 -14.31 12.42
CA VAL A 435 13.46 -14.04 13.51
C VAL A 435 13.15 -12.68 14.16
N GLN A 436 12.88 -11.66 13.36
CA GLN A 436 12.51 -10.32 13.82
C GLN A 436 11.22 -10.33 14.65
N ASP A 437 10.19 -11.03 14.21
CA ASP A 437 8.93 -11.14 14.97
C ASP A 437 9.16 -11.79 16.32
N THR A 438 9.98 -12.85 16.37
CA THR A 438 10.38 -13.48 17.64
C THR A 438 11.09 -12.50 18.57
N ILE A 439 11.98 -11.64 18.06
CA ILE A 439 12.63 -10.60 18.86
C ILE A 439 11.60 -9.63 19.42
N ASN A 440 10.67 -9.19 18.60
CA ASN A 440 9.69 -8.16 18.94
C ASN A 440 8.62 -8.63 19.96
N THR A 441 8.57 -9.93 20.28
CA THR A 441 7.74 -10.45 21.39
C THR A 441 8.39 -10.27 22.75
N LEU A 442 9.66 -9.87 22.83
CA LEU A 442 10.39 -9.67 24.09
C LEU A 442 10.04 -8.34 24.73
N ASP A 443 9.64 -8.38 25.99
CA ASP A 443 9.52 -7.18 26.80
C ASP A 443 10.86 -6.43 26.85
N GLY A 444 10.80 -5.12 26.63
CA GLY A 444 12.00 -4.27 26.60
C GLY A 444 12.62 -4.07 25.21
N VAL A 445 12.11 -4.71 24.17
CA VAL A 445 12.46 -4.44 22.76
C VAL A 445 11.48 -3.44 22.18
N LYS A 446 11.99 -2.38 21.55
CA LYS A 446 11.23 -1.36 20.84
C LYS A 446 11.06 -1.65 19.35
N ASP A 447 12.14 -2.07 18.70
CA ASP A 447 12.19 -2.36 17.26
C ASP A 447 13.36 -3.31 16.99
N SER A 448 13.30 -4.06 15.90
CA SER A 448 14.41 -4.92 15.51
C SER A 448 14.48 -5.09 13.99
N ALA A 449 15.63 -5.54 13.51
CA ALA A 449 15.80 -5.98 12.13
C ALA A 449 16.85 -7.08 12.05
N VAL A 450 16.74 -7.94 11.05
CA VAL A 450 17.63 -9.10 10.88
C VAL A 450 18.15 -9.13 9.46
N VAL A 451 19.46 -9.36 9.31
CA VAL A 451 20.13 -9.46 8.00
C VAL A 451 21.06 -10.67 7.95
N GLY A 452 21.32 -11.15 6.73
CA GLY A 452 22.39 -12.11 6.47
C GLY A 452 23.64 -11.40 5.99
N VAL A 453 24.79 -11.78 6.53
CA VAL A 453 26.11 -11.35 6.02
C VAL A 453 26.95 -12.55 5.62
N PRO A 454 27.86 -12.43 4.63
CA PRO A 454 28.69 -13.53 4.19
C PRO A 454 29.45 -14.19 5.35
N HIS A 455 29.50 -15.53 5.33
CA HIS A 455 30.22 -16.33 6.30
C HIS A 455 30.90 -17.52 5.62
N HIS A 456 32.17 -17.75 5.88
CA HIS A 456 33.01 -18.71 5.15
C HIS A 456 32.55 -20.18 5.27
N LEU A 457 31.94 -20.59 6.41
CA LEU A 457 31.50 -21.98 6.63
C LEU A 457 30.02 -22.18 6.24
N TYR A 458 29.17 -21.21 6.51
CA TYR A 458 27.72 -21.41 6.43
C TYR A 458 27.08 -20.72 5.22
N GLY A 459 27.86 -19.99 4.41
CA GLY A 459 27.37 -19.12 3.35
C GLY A 459 26.97 -17.74 3.88
N GLU A 460 26.02 -17.68 4.79
CA GLU A 460 25.67 -16.45 5.51
C GLU A 460 25.47 -16.74 7.01
N MET A 461 25.83 -15.78 7.86
CA MET A 461 25.46 -15.73 9.28
C MET A 461 24.27 -14.80 9.49
N VAL A 462 23.51 -15.05 10.53
CA VAL A 462 22.35 -14.27 10.92
C VAL A 462 22.76 -13.19 11.92
N VAL A 463 22.55 -11.92 11.57
CA VAL A 463 22.82 -10.77 12.44
C VAL A 463 21.51 -10.07 12.81
N ALA A 464 21.25 -9.93 14.11
CA ALA A 464 20.08 -9.24 14.64
C ALA A 464 20.46 -7.86 15.20
N PHE A 465 19.81 -6.82 14.72
CA PHE A 465 19.87 -5.47 15.27
C PHE A 465 18.66 -5.23 16.17
N ILE A 466 18.88 -4.73 17.37
CA ILE A 466 17.82 -4.54 18.38
C ILE A 466 17.87 -3.12 18.93
N VAL A 467 16.72 -2.46 18.93
CA VAL A 467 16.49 -1.19 19.62
C VAL A 467 15.76 -1.47 20.92
N LYS A 468 16.32 -1.04 22.04
CA LYS A 468 15.68 -1.19 23.36
C LYS A 468 14.61 -0.14 23.61
N ASN A 469 13.61 -0.49 24.41
CA ASN A 469 12.75 0.51 25.03
C ASN A 469 13.56 1.39 25.99
N GLU A 470 13.15 2.63 26.15
CA GLU A 470 13.76 3.55 27.11
C GLU A 470 13.67 2.98 28.53
N GLY A 471 14.81 2.92 29.21
CA GLY A 471 14.92 2.36 30.57
C GLY A 471 14.90 0.82 30.62
N SER A 472 14.91 0.11 29.49
CA SER A 472 14.96 -1.35 29.49
C SER A 472 16.35 -1.88 29.85
N ASP A 473 16.39 -2.88 30.74
CA ASP A 473 17.57 -3.63 31.18
C ASP A 473 17.76 -4.95 30.42
N ILE A 474 16.97 -5.21 29.37
CA ILE A 474 17.08 -6.44 28.56
C ILE A 474 18.53 -6.66 28.11
N ASN A 475 19.01 -7.87 28.26
CA ASN A 475 20.40 -8.24 27.98
C ASN A 475 20.50 -9.43 27.02
N LEU A 476 21.70 -9.69 26.51
CA LEU A 476 21.97 -10.76 25.55
C LEU A 476 21.55 -12.15 26.06
N ARG A 477 21.70 -12.42 27.37
CA ARG A 477 21.34 -13.73 27.95
C ARG A 477 19.84 -13.98 27.85
N ASP A 478 19.01 -12.97 28.11
CA ASP A 478 17.55 -13.09 28.04
C ASP A 478 17.09 -13.28 26.60
N ILE A 479 17.66 -12.52 25.67
CA ILE A 479 17.38 -12.63 24.25
C ILE A 479 17.77 -14.03 23.72
N MET A 480 18.98 -14.50 24.05
CA MET A 480 19.44 -15.82 23.62
C MET A 480 18.63 -16.96 24.23
N ARG A 481 18.17 -16.81 25.48
CA ARG A 481 17.25 -17.79 26.09
C ARG A 481 15.94 -17.85 25.33
N HIS A 482 15.38 -16.70 25.00
CA HIS A 482 14.14 -16.62 24.23
C HIS A 482 14.27 -17.23 22.84
N PHE A 483 15.34 -16.93 22.11
CA PHE A 483 15.59 -17.56 20.81
C PHE A 483 15.63 -19.08 20.88
N ARG A 484 16.37 -19.64 21.84
CA ARG A 484 16.52 -21.08 21.99
C ARG A 484 15.23 -21.80 22.34
N SER A 485 14.27 -21.11 22.96
CA SER A 485 12.94 -21.67 23.27
C SER A 485 11.93 -21.50 22.14
N SER A 486 12.15 -20.54 21.22
CA SER A 486 11.14 -20.11 20.25
C SER A 486 11.52 -20.37 18.79
N LEU A 487 12.82 -20.57 18.49
CA LEU A 487 13.33 -20.75 17.13
C LEU A 487 14.10 -22.07 16.97
N PRO A 488 14.02 -22.69 15.80
CA PRO A 488 14.97 -23.75 15.43
C PRO A 488 16.42 -23.24 15.51
N SER A 489 17.34 -24.09 15.93
CA SER A 489 18.74 -23.71 16.17
C SER A 489 19.43 -23.03 14.99
N TYR A 490 19.07 -23.40 13.75
CA TYR A 490 19.65 -22.81 12.54
C TYR A 490 19.16 -21.37 12.26
N MET A 491 18.05 -20.93 12.89
CA MET A 491 17.51 -19.58 12.78
C MET A 491 17.99 -18.63 13.89
N VAL A 492 18.60 -19.17 14.93
CA VAL A 492 19.14 -18.37 16.03
C VAL A 492 20.23 -17.45 15.49
N PRO A 493 20.16 -16.13 15.75
CA PRO A 493 21.19 -15.20 15.34
C PRO A 493 22.59 -15.57 15.88
N ASP A 494 23.58 -15.42 15.02
CA ASP A 494 24.99 -15.62 15.38
C ASP A 494 25.52 -14.40 16.13
N GLN A 495 25.05 -13.21 15.73
CA GLN A 495 25.43 -11.94 16.33
C GLN A 495 24.20 -11.07 16.66
N ILE A 496 24.30 -10.33 17.74
CA ILE A 496 23.27 -9.41 18.20
C ILE A 496 23.92 -8.05 18.49
N ALA A 497 23.48 -7.02 17.78
CA ALA A 497 23.90 -5.64 18.00
C ALA A 497 22.76 -4.79 18.58
N PHE A 498 23.05 -4.00 19.62
CA PHE A 498 22.13 -2.97 20.09
C PHE A 498 22.43 -1.66 19.37
N ILE A 499 21.40 -1.05 18.79
CA ILE A 499 21.50 0.21 18.06
C ILE A 499 20.40 1.19 18.51
N ASP A 500 20.60 2.48 18.29
CA ASP A 500 19.66 3.52 18.72
C ASP A 500 18.37 3.53 17.90
N LYS A 501 18.47 3.19 16.60
CA LYS A 501 17.32 3.15 15.67
C LYS A 501 17.59 2.22 14.50
N ILE A 502 16.53 1.56 14.00
CA ILE A 502 16.57 0.82 12.74
C ILE A 502 16.54 1.82 11.56
N PRO A 503 17.52 1.76 10.63
CA PRO A 503 17.49 2.55 9.40
C PRO A 503 16.23 2.25 8.59
N LYS A 504 15.56 3.30 8.10
CA LYS A 504 14.34 3.18 7.27
C LYS A 504 14.46 4.03 6.02
N ASN A 505 13.93 3.51 4.91
CA ASN A 505 13.91 4.22 3.64
C ASN A 505 13.06 5.50 3.73
N PRO A 506 13.55 6.66 3.25
CA PRO A 506 12.79 7.90 3.26
C PRO A 506 11.48 7.77 2.47
N GLY A 507 10.39 8.30 3.02
CA GLY A 507 9.08 8.37 2.38
C GLY A 507 8.18 7.14 2.55
N VAL A 508 8.71 5.92 2.56
CA VAL A 508 7.90 4.68 2.72
C VAL A 508 8.01 4.06 4.10
N GLY A 509 8.99 4.46 4.91
CA GLY A 509 9.17 3.98 6.30
C GLY A 509 9.58 2.50 6.43
N LYS A 510 9.87 1.81 5.32
CA LYS A 510 10.33 0.41 5.32
C LYS A 510 11.78 0.31 5.77
N VAL A 511 12.14 -0.82 6.42
CA VAL A 511 13.51 -1.12 6.83
C VAL A 511 14.48 -1.04 5.64
N ASP A 512 15.58 -0.31 5.85
CA ASP A 512 16.68 -0.23 4.88
C ASP A 512 17.68 -1.37 5.13
N TYR A 513 17.38 -2.52 4.54
CA TYR A 513 18.20 -3.73 4.67
C TYR A 513 19.62 -3.56 4.09
N GLU A 514 19.80 -2.71 3.07
CA GLU A 514 21.11 -2.48 2.46
C GLU A 514 22.05 -1.73 3.43
N SER A 515 21.53 -0.71 4.10
CA SER A 515 22.28 0.01 5.14
C SER A 515 22.61 -0.89 6.33
N LEU A 516 21.66 -1.73 6.77
CA LEU A 516 21.91 -2.68 7.87
C LEU A 516 22.94 -3.74 7.49
N LYS A 517 22.90 -4.24 6.24
CA LYS A 517 23.87 -5.22 5.76
C LYS A 517 25.29 -4.63 5.75
N LYS A 518 25.44 -3.39 5.25
CA LYS A 518 26.72 -2.67 5.29
C LYS A 518 27.24 -2.46 6.72
N LEU A 519 26.35 -2.11 7.67
CA LEU A 519 26.73 -1.98 9.09
C LEU A 519 27.21 -3.32 9.64
N ALA A 520 26.50 -4.40 9.39
CA ALA A 520 26.88 -5.73 9.85
C ALA A 520 28.19 -6.21 9.21
N GLU A 521 28.37 -5.98 7.90
CA GLU A 521 29.61 -6.33 7.19
C GLU A 521 30.82 -5.57 7.77
N ALA A 522 30.69 -4.29 8.06
CA ALA A 522 31.75 -3.47 8.64
C ALA A 522 32.12 -3.90 10.07
N GLU A 523 31.13 -4.37 10.86
CA GLU A 523 31.36 -4.74 12.26
C GLU A 523 31.85 -6.19 12.43
N TYR A 524 31.41 -7.13 11.55
CA TYR A 524 31.61 -8.56 11.78
C TYR A 524 32.51 -9.26 10.75
N LEU A 525 32.74 -8.71 9.56
CA LEU A 525 33.67 -9.30 8.59
C LEU A 525 35.14 -9.15 8.99
N ASP A 526 35.49 -8.08 9.70
CA ASP A 526 36.88 -7.86 10.18
C ASP A 526 37.26 -8.81 11.32
N ILE A 527 36.30 -9.29 12.12
CA ILE A 527 36.55 -10.24 13.22
C ILE A 527 36.99 -11.60 12.68
N GLU A 528 36.46 -12.05 11.54
CA GLU A 528 36.88 -13.31 10.88
C GLU A 528 38.29 -13.24 10.27
N ALA A 529 38.81 -12.06 9.99
CA ALA A 529 40.16 -11.89 9.46
C ALA A 529 41.23 -11.99 10.55
N GLU A 530 40.89 -11.76 11.82
CA GLU A 530 41.82 -11.87 12.97
C GLU A 530 41.85 -13.27 13.57
N GLU A 531 40.87 -14.16 13.30
CA GLU A 531 40.85 -15.55 13.77
C GLU A 531 41.54 -16.55 12.79
N LYS A 532 42.10 -16.07 11.69
CA LYS A 532 42.94 -16.82 10.73
C LYS A 532 44.41 -16.52 10.94
#